data_37fbd5ecfd3daa10480f032c6c6c9630
#
_entry.id   37fbd5ecfd3daa10480f032c6c6c9630
#
_cell.length_a   1.000
_cell.length_b   1.000
_cell.length_c   1.000
_cell.angle_alpha   90.00
_cell.angle_beta   90.00
_cell.angle_gamma   90.00
#
_symmetry.space_group_name_H-M   'P 1'
#
loop_
_entity.id
_entity.type
_entity.pdbx_description
1 polymer ?
#
loop_
_entity_poly.entity_id
_entity_poly.type
_entity_poly.pdbx_seq_one_letter_code
_entity_poly.pdbx_strand_id
1 'polypeptide(L)'
;MNRSLFEPGDIVQHFKRETIKEPRNNEYLYKFIGYARHTETGEDLVVYRALYGGKELFARPTKMFYSKVDWNKYPEIKQEHRFEKYHGVLYADGL
;
A
#
# COMPACT_ATOMS: atom_id res chain seq x y z
N MET A 1 20.97 4.50 -1.20
CA MET A 1 20.15 5.50 -0.51
C MET A 1 18.88 4.88 0.00
N ASN A 2 18.51 5.19 1.22
CA ASN A 2 17.31 4.66 1.82
C ASN A 2 16.09 5.48 1.42
N ARG A 3 15.01 4.79 1.08
CA ARG A 3 13.75 5.47 0.84
C ARG A 3 13.16 5.91 2.17
N SER A 4 12.39 6.99 2.14
CA SER A 4 11.69 7.46 3.33
C SER A 4 10.60 6.46 3.71
N LEU A 5 10.47 6.22 5.01
CA LEU A 5 9.39 5.38 5.52
C LEU A 5 8.10 6.19 5.57
N PHE A 6 6.97 5.49 5.51
CA PHE A 6 5.66 6.14 5.62
C PHE A 6 5.37 6.49 7.08
N GLU A 7 4.47 7.44 7.26
CA GLU A 7 4.02 7.85 8.58
C GLU A 7 2.52 7.59 8.72
N PRO A 8 2.04 7.39 9.94
CA PRO A 8 0.61 7.17 10.17
C PRO A 8 -0.24 8.25 9.50
N GLY A 9 -1.26 7.80 8.76
CA GLY A 9 -2.13 8.69 8.01
C GLY A 9 -1.73 8.89 6.57
N ASP A 10 -0.52 8.50 6.17
CA ASP A 10 -0.13 8.59 4.76
C ASP A 10 -1.04 7.72 3.90
N ILE A 11 -1.41 8.25 2.74
CA ILE A 11 -2.14 7.47 1.74
C ILE A 11 -1.11 6.86 0.81
N VAL A 12 -1.22 5.56 0.58
CA VAL A 12 -0.27 4.82 -0.25
C VAL A 12 -1.00 4.06 -1.34
N GLN A 13 -0.32 3.88 -2.46
CA GLN A 13 -0.86 3.19 -3.63
C GLN A 13 -0.14 1.87 -3.81
N HIS A 14 -0.92 0.78 -3.89
CA HIS A 14 -0.38 -0.51 -4.34
C HIS A 14 -0.19 -0.45 -5.84
N PHE A 15 0.88 -1.07 -6.35
CA PHE A 15 1.23 -0.98 -7.78
C PHE A 15 0.10 -1.49 -8.69
N LYS A 16 -0.75 -2.37 -8.21
CA LYS A 16 -1.85 -2.91 -9.04
C LYS A 16 -2.87 -1.85 -9.45
N ARG A 17 -2.86 -0.68 -8.78
CA ARG A 17 -3.72 0.41 -9.23
C ARG A 17 -3.41 0.82 -10.66
N GLU A 18 -2.15 0.64 -11.11
CA GLU A 18 -1.79 0.95 -12.50
C GLU A 18 -2.52 0.07 -13.51
N THR A 19 -3.07 -1.07 -13.08
CA THR A 19 -3.82 -1.94 -13.97
C THR A 19 -5.24 -1.45 -14.23
N ILE A 20 -5.68 -0.43 -13.50
CA ILE A 20 -7.02 0.16 -13.66
C ILE A 20 -6.89 1.35 -14.59
N LYS A 21 -7.48 1.26 -15.80
CA LYS A 21 -7.28 2.28 -16.82
C LYS A 21 -7.95 3.62 -16.47
N GLU A 22 -9.15 3.58 -15.89
CA GLU A 22 -9.87 4.79 -15.54
C GLU A 22 -10.45 4.63 -14.13
N PRO A 23 -9.60 4.83 -13.11
CA PRO A 23 -10.07 4.64 -11.74
C PRO A 23 -11.20 5.60 -11.38
N ARG A 24 -12.27 5.05 -10.82
CA ARG A 24 -13.44 5.83 -10.37
C ARG A 24 -13.72 5.61 -8.89
N ASN A 25 -12.82 4.95 -8.21
CA ASN A 25 -12.92 4.70 -6.78
C ASN A 25 -11.50 4.60 -6.23
N ASN A 26 -11.37 4.20 -4.96
CA ASN A 26 -10.08 4.14 -4.31
C ASN A 26 -9.46 2.74 -4.31
N GLU A 27 -9.84 1.90 -5.26
CA GLU A 27 -9.29 0.54 -5.33
C GLU A 27 -7.77 0.57 -5.36
N TYR A 28 -7.14 -0.25 -4.51
CA TYR A 28 -5.69 -0.33 -4.31
C TYR A 28 -5.07 0.92 -3.69
N LEU A 29 -5.90 1.77 -3.05
CA LEU A 29 -5.40 2.85 -2.20
C LEU A 29 -5.62 2.45 -0.74
N TYR A 30 -4.67 2.79 0.10
CA TYR A 30 -4.66 2.39 1.50
C TYR A 30 -4.18 3.53 2.37
N LYS A 31 -4.60 3.51 3.63
CA LYS A 31 -4.06 4.42 4.65
C LYS A 31 -3.06 3.63 5.48
N PHE A 32 -1.83 4.13 5.57
CA PHE A 32 -0.81 3.56 6.44
C PHE A 32 -1.20 3.89 7.88
N ILE A 33 -1.32 2.87 8.73
CA ILE A 33 -1.72 3.05 10.12
C ILE A 33 -0.50 3.09 11.04
N GLY A 34 0.43 2.14 10.88
CA GLY A 34 1.60 2.08 11.72
C GLY A 34 2.24 0.72 11.67
N TYR A 35 3.07 0.46 12.67
CA TYR A 35 3.78 -0.81 12.78
C TYR A 35 3.23 -1.62 13.94
N ALA A 36 3.36 -2.94 13.84
CA ALA A 36 2.98 -3.86 14.89
C ALA A 36 3.99 -5.00 14.92
N ARG A 37 4.00 -5.76 16.00
CA ARG A 37 4.85 -6.93 16.13
C ARG A 37 3.98 -8.17 16.19
N HIS A 38 4.32 -9.15 15.38
CA HIS A 38 3.63 -10.44 15.43
C HIS A 38 3.96 -11.09 16.77
N THR A 39 2.92 -11.43 17.54
CA THR A 39 3.13 -11.88 18.92
C THR A 39 3.81 -13.24 19.02
N GLU A 40 3.70 -14.07 17.98
CA GLU A 40 4.29 -15.42 18.02
C GLU A 40 5.64 -15.49 17.36
N THR A 41 5.85 -14.80 16.26
CA THR A 41 7.11 -14.88 15.51
C THR A 41 8.06 -13.74 15.83
N GLY A 42 7.57 -12.66 16.44
CA GLY A 42 8.36 -11.45 16.66
C GLY A 42 8.61 -10.63 15.42
N GLU A 43 7.98 -11.00 14.32
CA GLU A 43 8.16 -10.30 13.04
C GLU A 43 7.54 -8.92 13.06
N ASP A 44 8.23 -7.95 12.46
CA ASP A 44 7.68 -6.60 12.32
C ASP A 44 6.67 -6.57 11.19
N LEU A 45 5.53 -5.93 11.45
CA LEU A 45 4.43 -5.84 10.51
C LEU A 45 4.08 -4.38 10.26
N VAL A 46 3.62 -4.09 9.04
CA VAL A 46 2.94 -2.83 8.72
C VAL A 46 1.45 -3.09 8.79
N VAL A 47 0.73 -2.20 9.49
CA VAL A 47 -0.73 -2.23 9.57
C VAL A 47 -1.27 -1.11 8.68
N TYR A 48 -2.21 -1.46 7.82
CA TYR A 48 -2.76 -0.51 6.85
C TYR A 48 -4.20 -0.86 6.55
N ARG A 49 -4.98 0.17 6.17
CA ARG A 49 -6.41 0.01 5.94
C ARG A 49 -6.76 0.31 4.49
N ALA A 50 -7.55 -0.56 3.88
CA ALA A 50 -8.06 -0.32 2.54
C ALA A 50 -9.02 0.86 2.55
N LEU A 51 -8.94 1.70 1.52
CA LEU A 51 -9.86 2.83 1.33
C LEU A 51 -10.92 2.48 0.29
N TYR A 52 -11.18 1.20 0.11
CA TYR A 52 -12.16 0.70 -0.84
C TYR A 52 -12.78 -0.59 -0.28
N GLY A 53 -13.83 -1.05 -0.93
CA GLY A 53 -14.51 -2.29 -0.52
C GLY A 53 -15.01 -2.18 0.91
N GLY A 54 -14.73 -3.21 1.70
CA GLY A 54 -15.13 -3.26 3.11
C GLY A 54 -14.25 -2.48 4.06
N LYS A 55 -13.29 -1.73 3.55
CA LYS A 55 -12.36 -0.93 4.36
C LYS A 55 -11.62 -1.79 5.37
N GLU A 56 -11.18 -2.95 4.94
CA GLU A 56 -10.52 -3.91 5.81
C GLU A 56 -9.17 -3.40 6.32
N LEU A 57 -8.84 -3.85 7.51
CA LEU A 57 -7.54 -3.60 8.11
C LEU A 57 -6.64 -4.80 7.82
N PHE A 58 -5.44 -4.54 7.32
CA PHE A 58 -4.49 -5.57 6.95
C PHE A 58 -3.19 -5.41 7.71
N ALA A 59 -2.44 -6.51 7.82
CA ALA A 59 -1.07 -6.50 8.32
C ALA A 59 -0.21 -7.29 7.33
N ARG A 60 0.98 -6.77 7.05
CA ARG A 60 1.90 -7.41 6.11
C ARG A 60 3.31 -7.28 6.68
N PRO A 61 4.17 -8.31 6.52
CA PRO A 61 5.57 -8.18 6.96
C PRO A 61 6.19 -6.90 6.40
N THR A 62 6.89 -6.16 7.26
CA THR A 62 7.46 -4.87 6.91
C THR A 62 8.36 -4.95 5.68
N LYS A 63 9.22 -5.98 5.61
CA LYS A 63 10.11 -6.14 4.47
C LYS A 63 9.33 -6.30 3.17
N MET A 64 8.22 -7.03 3.21
CA MET A 64 7.38 -7.25 2.03
C MET A 64 6.63 -5.97 1.65
N PHE A 65 6.14 -5.24 2.66
CA PHE A 65 5.40 -4.00 2.41
C PHE A 65 6.27 -2.98 1.66
N TYR A 66 7.55 -2.87 2.04
CA TYR A 66 8.49 -1.93 1.43
C TYR A 66 9.27 -2.51 0.25
N SER A 67 8.96 -3.74 -0.17
CA SER A 67 9.71 -4.41 -1.23
C SER A 67 9.46 -3.76 -2.59
N LYS A 68 10.38 -4.03 -3.53
CA LYS A 68 10.22 -3.57 -4.90
C LYS A 68 9.25 -4.45 -5.66
N VAL A 69 8.64 -3.86 -6.70
CA VAL A 69 7.79 -4.62 -7.62
C VAL A 69 8.66 -5.65 -8.34
N ASP A 70 8.12 -6.85 -8.49
CA ASP A 70 8.78 -7.89 -9.29
C ASP A 70 8.48 -7.63 -10.76
N TRP A 71 9.38 -6.92 -11.44
CA TRP A 71 9.18 -6.57 -12.84
C TRP A 71 9.31 -7.76 -13.79
N ASN A 72 9.84 -8.89 -13.33
CA ASN A 72 9.79 -10.12 -14.12
C ASN A 72 8.37 -10.61 -14.25
N LYS A 73 7.59 -10.47 -13.18
CA LYS A 73 6.18 -10.89 -13.15
C LYS A 73 5.26 -9.79 -13.67
N TYR A 74 5.62 -8.52 -13.46
CA TYR A 74 4.78 -7.37 -13.81
C TYR A 74 5.58 -6.37 -14.63
N PRO A 75 5.95 -6.74 -15.87
CA PRO A 75 6.87 -5.88 -16.65
C PRO A 75 6.31 -4.53 -17.08
N GLU A 76 4.97 -4.36 -17.13
CA GLU A 76 4.38 -3.08 -17.52
C GLU A 76 4.26 -2.09 -16.36
N ILE A 77 4.46 -2.50 -15.12
CA ILE A 77 4.28 -1.63 -13.96
C ILE A 77 5.42 -0.62 -13.91
N LYS A 78 5.07 0.65 -13.75
CA LYS A 78 6.05 1.74 -13.68
C LYS A 78 6.50 1.99 -12.24
N GLN A 79 5.61 1.76 -11.28
CA GLN A 79 5.91 1.96 -9.87
C GLN A 79 7.05 1.06 -9.44
N GLU A 80 8.03 1.60 -8.73
CA GLU A 80 9.22 0.85 -8.34
C GLU A 80 8.97 -0.05 -7.14
N HIS A 81 8.26 0.46 -6.13
CA HIS A 81 8.00 -0.28 -4.90
C HIS A 81 6.56 -0.75 -4.86
N ARG A 82 6.32 -1.80 -4.08
CA ARG A 82 4.98 -2.38 -3.92
C ARG A 82 3.96 -1.33 -3.50
N PHE A 83 4.34 -0.43 -2.59
CA PHE A 83 3.53 0.69 -2.15
C PHE A 83 4.33 1.96 -2.27
N GLU A 84 3.72 3.02 -2.77
CA GLU A 84 4.34 4.35 -2.84
C GLU A 84 3.32 5.39 -2.41
N LYS A 85 3.79 6.54 -1.94
CA LYS A 85 2.89 7.61 -1.52
C LYS A 85 1.99 8.03 -2.67
N TYR A 86 0.73 8.29 -2.32
CA TYR A 86 -0.27 8.71 -3.28
C TYR A 86 -0.68 10.15 -3.00
N HIS A 87 -0.65 10.97 -4.03
CA HIS A 87 -0.98 12.39 -3.91
C HIS A 87 -2.16 12.77 -4.80
N GLY A 88 -2.83 11.80 -5.39
CA GLY A 88 -3.95 12.04 -6.30
C GLY A 88 -5.27 12.24 -5.57
N VAL A 89 -6.34 12.16 -6.35
CA VAL A 89 -7.70 12.36 -5.85
C VAL A 89 -8.15 11.15 -5.05
N LEU A 90 -8.82 11.41 -3.92
CA LEU A 90 -9.52 10.38 -3.16
C LEU A 90 -11.01 10.52 -3.41
N TYR A 91 -11.67 9.41 -3.64
CA TYR A 91 -13.11 9.40 -3.89
C TYR A 91 -13.86 9.30 -2.57
N ALA A 92 -14.98 10.01 -2.47
CA ALA A 92 -15.68 10.18 -1.19
C ALA A 92 -16.11 8.87 -0.54
N ASP A 93 -16.51 7.88 -1.33
CA ASP A 93 -16.98 6.61 -0.80
C ASP A 93 -15.85 5.78 -0.17
N GLY A 94 -14.61 6.19 -0.37
CA GLY A 94 -13.46 5.55 0.23
C GLY A 94 -13.02 6.16 1.55
N LEU A 95 -13.68 7.21 1.99
CA LEU A 95 -13.25 7.95 3.18
C LEU A 95 -14.09 7.69 4.44
#